data_f48480c10a8815f406b94cb64d74876a
#
_entry.id   f48480c10a8815f406b94cb64d74876a
#
_cell.length_a   1.000
_cell.length_b   1.000
_cell.length_c   1.000
_cell.angle_alpha   90.00
_cell.angle_beta   90.00
_cell.angle_gamma   90.00
#
_symmetry.space_group_name_H-M   'P 1'
#
loop_
_entity.id
_entity.type
_entity.pdbx_description
1 polymer ?
#
loop_
_entity_poly.entity_id
_entity_poly.type
_entity_poly.pdbx_seq_one_letter_code
_entity_poly.pdbx_strand_id
1 'polypeptide(L)'
;MSRRNLVLRVLLVLALLCVGILFAQERPADDVDAQRHPNLAEAQKLCNKAYDKLVEAQEANKFDMSGHAQKAKDLLVEASHEIKAAAMAANRH
;
A
#
# COMPACT_ATOMS: atom_id res chain seq x y z
N MET A 1 16.68 24.10 -29.20
CA MET A 1 16.43 22.69 -28.82
C MET A 1 15.88 21.93 -30.01
N SER A 2 16.46 20.78 -30.33
CA SER A 2 15.91 19.96 -31.42
C SER A 2 14.64 19.26 -30.95
N ARG A 3 13.71 19.02 -31.89
CA ARG A 3 12.46 18.30 -31.62
C ARG A 3 12.70 16.92 -31.03
N ARG A 4 13.80 16.26 -31.38
CA ARG A 4 14.18 14.95 -30.85
C ARG A 4 14.39 14.97 -29.33
N ASN A 5 15.04 16.00 -28.78
CA ASN A 5 15.30 16.10 -27.35
C ASN A 5 14.01 16.31 -26.55
N LEU A 6 13.03 17.02 -27.12
CA LEU A 6 11.74 17.23 -26.48
C LEU A 6 10.94 15.91 -26.41
N VAL A 7 10.90 15.15 -27.50
CA VAL A 7 10.22 13.85 -27.54
C VAL A 7 10.84 12.86 -26.56
N LEU A 8 12.17 12.78 -26.48
CA LEU A 8 12.88 11.92 -25.54
C LEU A 8 12.57 12.28 -24.09
N ARG A 9 12.47 13.58 -23.76
CA ARG A 9 12.12 14.04 -22.41
C ARG A 9 10.69 13.66 -22.04
N VAL A 10 9.75 13.81 -22.94
CA VAL A 10 8.34 13.44 -22.72
C VAL A 10 8.21 11.94 -22.50
N LEU A 11 8.89 11.11 -23.28
CA LEU A 11 8.88 9.66 -23.11
C LEU A 11 9.48 9.23 -21.77
N LEU A 12 10.54 9.89 -21.32
CA LEU A 12 11.17 9.61 -20.03
C LEU A 12 10.24 9.92 -18.86
N VAL A 13 9.52 11.04 -18.90
CA VAL A 13 8.55 11.44 -17.88
C VAL A 13 7.38 10.45 -17.81
N LEU A 14 6.87 10.00 -18.95
CA LEU A 14 5.80 9.00 -19.02
C LEU A 14 6.24 7.66 -18.40
N ALA A 15 7.48 7.22 -18.65
CA ALA A 15 8.02 6.00 -18.08
C ALA A 15 8.09 6.07 -16.54
N LEU A 16 8.52 7.22 -16.01
CA LEU A 16 8.59 7.44 -14.55
C LEU A 16 7.20 7.42 -13.90
N LEU A 17 6.18 7.98 -14.56
CA LEU A 17 4.82 7.95 -14.06
C LEU A 17 4.26 6.52 -14.01
N CYS A 18 4.54 5.67 -15.00
CA CYS A 18 4.12 4.28 -15.01
C CYS A 18 4.74 3.48 -13.85
N VAL A 19 6.01 3.68 -13.55
CA VAL A 19 6.70 3.04 -12.42
C VAL A 19 6.07 3.47 -11.09
N GLY A 20 5.75 4.76 -10.93
CA GLY A 20 5.09 5.28 -9.73
C GLY A 20 3.72 4.63 -9.48
N ILE A 21 2.93 4.36 -10.51
CA ILE A 21 1.63 3.70 -10.41
C ILE A 21 1.76 2.26 -9.88
N LEU A 22 2.80 1.51 -10.31
CA LEU A 22 3.03 0.15 -9.87
C LEU A 22 3.34 0.07 -8.36
N PHE A 23 4.10 1.04 -7.81
CA PHE A 23 4.40 1.10 -6.39
C PHE A 23 3.22 1.53 -5.53
N ALA A 24 2.21 2.22 -6.11
CA ALA A 24 1.03 2.70 -5.38
C ALA A 24 0.01 1.60 -5.04
N GLN A 25 0.26 0.35 -5.41
CA GLN A 25 -0.67 -0.77 -5.21
C GLN A 25 -0.19 -1.79 -4.17
N GLU A 26 0.71 -1.38 -3.29
CA GLU A 26 1.17 -2.25 -2.21
C GLU A 26 0.02 -2.60 -1.27
N ARG A 27 -0.09 -3.88 -0.92
CA ARG A 27 -1.08 -4.38 0.03
C ARG A 27 -0.47 -4.44 1.44
N PRO A 28 -1.32 -4.44 2.51
CA PRO A 28 -0.82 -4.68 3.85
C PRO A 28 -0.09 -6.01 3.96
N ALA A 29 0.97 -6.04 4.76
CA ALA A 29 1.71 -7.26 5.04
C ALA A 29 0.85 -8.27 5.80
N ASP A 30 1.09 -9.57 5.58
CA ASP A 30 0.44 -10.66 6.32
C ASP A 30 1.53 -11.73 6.56
N ASP A 31 2.51 -11.38 7.38
CA ASP A 31 3.75 -12.15 7.54
C ASP A 31 4.15 -12.36 9.01
N VAL A 32 3.26 -12.12 9.95
CA VAL A 32 3.48 -12.45 11.36
C VAL A 32 3.09 -13.89 11.63
N ASP A 33 3.96 -14.62 12.34
CA ASP A 33 3.71 -16.01 12.72
C ASP A 33 2.54 -16.09 13.72
N ALA A 34 1.44 -16.70 13.28
CA ALA A 34 0.22 -16.82 14.08
C ALA A 34 0.39 -17.73 15.31
N GLN A 35 1.34 -18.68 15.26
CA GLN A 35 1.59 -19.57 16.38
C GLN A 35 2.31 -18.86 17.52
N ARG A 36 3.27 -17.99 17.19
CA ARG A 36 4.03 -17.22 18.17
C ARG A 36 3.31 -15.95 18.64
N HIS A 37 2.61 -15.30 17.72
CA HIS A 37 1.98 -14.00 17.96
C HIS A 37 0.56 -13.98 17.36
N PRO A 38 -0.39 -14.73 17.95
CA PRO A 38 -1.72 -14.86 17.32
C PRO A 38 -2.48 -13.54 17.23
N ASN A 39 -2.36 -12.65 18.22
CA ASN A 39 -3.06 -11.36 18.18
C ASN A 39 -2.45 -10.41 17.18
N LEU A 40 -1.13 -10.37 17.04
CA LEU A 40 -0.47 -9.55 16.02
C LEU A 40 -0.75 -10.07 14.62
N ALA A 41 -0.76 -11.39 14.44
CA ALA A 41 -1.12 -11.99 13.15
C ALA A 41 -2.57 -11.64 12.78
N GLU A 42 -3.50 -11.72 13.71
CA GLU A 42 -4.90 -11.36 13.49
C GLU A 42 -5.02 -9.86 13.15
N ALA A 43 -4.26 -9.00 13.82
CA ALA A 43 -4.25 -7.58 13.50
C ALA A 43 -3.84 -7.32 12.04
N GLN A 44 -2.83 -8.03 11.53
CA GLN A 44 -2.46 -7.91 10.11
C GLN A 44 -3.57 -8.37 9.17
N LYS A 45 -4.25 -9.46 9.51
CA LYS A 45 -5.39 -9.94 8.72
C LYS A 45 -6.54 -8.94 8.69
N LEU A 46 -6.81 -8.27 9.81
CA LEU A 46 -7.82 -7.23 9.87
C LEU A 46 -7.43 -6.02 9.02
N CYS A 47 -6.15 -5.65 8.98
CA CYS A 47 -5.66 -4.62 8.07
C CYS A 47 -5.94 -4.99 6.60
N ASN A 48 -5.73 -6.25 6.23
CA ASN A 48 -6.01 -6.74 4.88
C ASN A 48 -7.50 -6.71 4.56
N LYS A 49 -8.35 -7.12 5.50
CA LYS A 49 -9.81 -7.04 5.31
C LYS A 49 -10.28 -5.60 5.12
N ALA A 50 -9.77 -4.69 5.96
CA ALA A 50 -10.11 -3.27 5.83
C ALA A 50 -9.64 -2.70 4.48
N TYR A 51 -8.45 -3.07 4.04
CA TYR A 51 -7.92 -2.69 2.74
C TYR A 51 -8.86 -3.13 1.62
N ASP A 52 -9.31 -4.39 1.62
CA ASP A 52 -10.23 -4.92 0.61
C ASP A 52 -11.55 -4.16 0.59
N LYS A 53 -12.07 -3.79 1.76
CA LYS A 53 -13.29 -2.99 1.84
C LYS A 53 -13.11 -1.59 1.26
N LEU A 54 -11.93 -0.99 1.43
CA LEU A 54 -11.64 0.31 0.82
C LEU A 54 -11.53 0.19 -0.70
N VAL A 55 -10.95 -0.90 -1.22
CA VAL A 55 -10.93 -1.16 -2.66
C VAL A 55 -12.37 -1.27 -3.19
N GLU A 56 -13.23 -2.04 -2.53
CA GLU A 56 -14.63 -2.16 -2.91
C GLU A 56 -15.36 -0.80 -2.89
N ALA A 57 -15.09 0.02 -1.87
CA ALA A 57 -15.66 1.36 -1.77
C ALA A 57 -15.21 2.26 -2.92
N GLN A 58 -13.93 2.19 -3.30
CA GLN A 58 -13.41 2.95 -4.44
C GLN A 58 -14.04 2.52 -5.76
N GLU A 59 -14.26 1.22 -5.94
CA GLU A 59 -14.92 0.68 -7.14
C GLU A 59 -16.39 1.09 -7.22
N ALA A 60 -17.08 1.14 -6.08
CA ALA A 60 -18.48 1.51 -6.00
C ALA A 60 -18.72 3.01 -6.19
N ASN A 61 -17.74 3.86 -5.92
CA ASN A 61 -17.85 5.31 -6.02
C ASN A 61 -17.28 5.82 -7.32
N LYS A 62 -18.04 6.67 -8.01
CA LYS A 62 -17.59 7.32 -9.23
C LYS A 62 -16.66 8.50 -8.97
N PHE A 63 -16.54 8.92 -7.71
CA PHE A 63 -15.72 10.03 -7.28
C PHE A 63 -14.57 9.50 -6.41
N ASP A 64 -13.46 10.20 -6.45
CA ASP A 64 -12.22 9.90 -5.77
C ASP A 64 -12.31 9.97 -4.22
N MET A 65 -13.42 10.42 -3.66
CA MET A 65 -13.58 10.64 -2.22
C MET A 65 -12.47 11.53 -1.64
N SER A 66 -12.02 12.52 -2.44
CA SER A 66 -10.97 13.48 -2.10
C SER A 66 -9.63 12.85 -1.72
N GLY A 67 -9.35 11.65 -2.24
CA GLY A 67 -8.12 10.91 -1.97
C GLY A 67 -8.07 10.25 -0.59
N HIS A 68 -9.12 10.40 0.23
CA HIS A 68 -9.10 9.87 1.60
C HIS A 68 -9.11 8.34 1.65
N ALA A 69 -9.81 7.66 0.73
CA ALA A 69 -9.80 6.20 0.68
C ALA A 69 -8.41 5.66 0.34
N GLN A 70 -7.72 6.29 -0.60
CA GLN A 70 -6.34 5.92 -0.94
C GLN A 70 -5.40 6.14 0.24
N LYS A 71 -5.53 7.26 0.94
CA LYS A 71 -4.72 7.55 2.12
C LYS A 71 -4.99 6.52 3.23
N ALA A 72 -6.23 6.12 3.42
CA ALA A 72 -6.57 5.09 4.40
C ALA A 72 -5.92 3.75 4.05
N LYS A 73 -5.90 3.37 2.78
CA LYS A 73 -5.20 2.17 2.31
C LYS A 73 -3.70 2.25 2.61
N ASP A 74 -3.07 3.38 2.34
CA ASP A 74 -1.64 3.59 2.59
C ASP A 74 -1.32 3.47 4.09
N LEU A 75 -2.19 4.02 4.96
CA LEU A 75 -2.03 3.92 6.40
C LEU A 75 -2.17 2.47 6.90
N LEU A 76 -3.04 1.67 6.28
CA LEU A 76 -3.17 0.26 6.61
C LEU A 76 -1.90 -0.53 6.24
N VAL A 77 -1.28 -0.19 5.13
CA VAL A 77 0.02 -0.79 4.76
C VAL A 77 1.07 -0.45 5.81
N GLU A 78 1.19 0.81 6.21
CA GLU A 78 2.12 1.23 7.26
C GLU A 78 1.83 0.53 8.59
N ALA A 79 0.56 0.44 8.98
CA ALA A 79 0.16 -0.23 10.20
C ALA A 79 0.58 -1.70 10.20
N SER A 80 0.42 -2.38 9.06
CA SER A 80 0.81 -3.80 8.95
C SER A 80 2.32 -4.00 9.13
N HIS A 81 3.14 -3.07 8.65
CA HIS A 81 4.59 -3.09 8.83
C HIS A 81 4.98 -2.85 10.30
N GLU A 82 4.28 -1.95 10.99
CA GLU A 82 4.50 -1.69 12.41
C GLU A 82 4.09 -2.91 13.27
N ILE A 83 3.04 -3.62 12.87
CA ILE A 83 2.64 -4.87 13.54
C ILE A 83 3.75 -5.92 13.40
N LYS A 84 4.37 -6.03 12.24
CA LYS A 84 5.52 -6.91 12.03
C LYS A 84 6.69 -6.50 12.92
N ALA A 85 6.97 -5.21 13.01
CA ALA A 85 8.03 -4.68 13.87
C ALA A 85 7.77 -5.01 15.34
N ALA A 86 6.51 -4.93 15.79
CA ALA A 86 6.13 -5.32 17.15
C ALA A 86 6.40 -6.80 17.42
N ALA A 87 6.08 -7.67 16.47
CA ALA A 87 6.36 -9.11 16.59
C ALA A 87 7.87 -9.37 16.67
N MET A 88 8.66 -8.69 15.86
CA MET A 88 10.12 -8.82 15.88
C MET A 88 10.70 -8.34 17.20
N ALA A 89 10.19 -7.23 17.75
CA ALA A 89 10.61 -6.72 19.06
C ALA A 89 10.24 -7.69 20.17
N ALA A 90 9.05 -8.29 20.11
CA ALA A 90 8.62 -9.29 21.10
C ALA A 90 9.51 -10.54 21.09
N ASN A 91 10.03 -10.93 19.91
CA ASN A 91 10.94 -12.09 19.78
C ASN A 91 12.28 -11.88 20.46
N ARG A 92 12.64 -10.66 20.82
CA ARG A 92 13.93 -10.34 21.48
C ARG A 92 13.87 -10.41 23.00
N HIS A 93 12.69 -10.66 23.57
CA HIS A 93 12.49 -10.68 25.03
C HIS A 93 12.12 -12.06 25.56
#